data_113312b778f4120150f0d6c96bfe4bf6
#
_entry.id   113312b778f4120150f0d6c96bfe4bf6
#
_cell.length_a   1.000
_cell.length_b   1.000
_cell.length_c   1.000
_cell.angle_alpha   90.00
_cell.angle_beta   90.00
_cell.angle_gamma   90.00
#
_symmetry.space_group_name_H-M   'P 1'
#
loop_
_entity.id
_entity.type
_entity.pdbx_description
1 polymer ?
#
loop_
_entity_poly.entity_id
_entity_poly.type
_entity_poly.pdbx_seq_one_letter_code
_entity_poly.pdbx_strand_id
1 'polypeptide(L)'
;MNFNRSEALQEQSNEYILGGVNSPSRSYKAVGGGAPVVMKSGKGAYLYDVDGNEYIDYLQAYGPIITGHAHPHITEAIQEQAALGVLYGTPTELEIAFARKLRAAIPSLEKMRFVNSGTEAVMTTIRVARAYTNRDKIIKFAGCYHGHSDLVLVAAGSGPSQLGSPDSAGVPKSVAQEVITVPFNDIESFKEAMKHWGNQVAGVLVEPIVGNFGMVEPQPGFLEEVNRVTHEYGGLVIYDEVITAFRFHYGAAQDLLGVYPDLTAFGKIVGGGLPIGGYGGRQDIMEQVAPLGPAYQAGTMAGNPLSMKAGIALLEVLEQPGVYEKLNQLGKKLEAGLQAAIDKYQIKATINHVYGALTVYFTDEKVTHYEQADASDGEQFAKFFKLMLHQGINLAPSKYEAWFLTTEHTEADIEKTIAAADYAFSQL
;
A
#
# COMPACT_ATOMS: atom_id res chain seq x y z
N MET A 1 6.17 -27.13 -11.98
CA MET A 1 5.81 -27.18 -10.54
C MET A 1 4.59 -28.05 -10.31
N ASN A 2 4.41 -28.59 -9.11
CA ASN A 2 3.23 -29.35 -8.71
C ASN A 2 2.37 -28.46 -7.79
N PHE A 3 1.03 -28.49 -7.92
CA PHE A 3 0.10 -27.68 -7.11
C PHE A 3 -1.06 -28.52 -6.53
N ASN A 4 -0.98 -29.84 -6.60
CA ASN A 4 -2.08 -30.76 -6.23
C ASN A 4 -2.55 -30.57 -4.79
N ARG A 5 -1.63 -30.31 -3.85
CA ARG A 5 -1.97 -30.11 -2.44
C ARG A 5 -2.58 -28.72 -2.20
N SER A 6 -2.07 -27.70 -2.89
CA SER A 6 -2.66 -26.36 -2.88
C SER A 6 -4.10 -26.39 -3.40
N GLU A 7 -4.37 -27.10 -4.50
CA GLU A 7 -5.71 -27.28 -5.06
C GLU A 7 -6.65 -27.96 -4.06
N ALA A 8 -6.22 -29.09 -3.48
CA ALA A 8 -7.01 -29.80 -2.47
C ALA A 8 -7.30 -28.96 -1.21
N LEU A 9 -6.34 -28.15 -0.76
CA LEU A 9 -6.54 -27.25 0.38
C LEU A 9 -7.45 -26.07 0.02
N GLN A 10 -7.42 -25.59 -1.21
CA GLN A 10 -8.33 -24.53 -1.67
C GLN A 10 -9.79 -25.03 -1.70
N GLU A 11 -10.03 -26.29 -2.13
CA GLU A 11 -11.36 -26.90 -2.07
C GLU A 11 -11.86 -26.95 -0.62
N GLN A 12 -11.04 -27.40 0.32
CA GLN A 12 -11.38 -27.42 1.75
C GLN A 12 -11.60 -25.99 2.29
N SER A 13 -10.77 -25.03 1.89
CA SER A 13 -10.91 -23.65 2.33
C SER A 13 -12.25 -23.04 1.92
N ASN A 14 -12.76 -23.38 0.73
CA ASN A 14 -14.06 -22.92 0.25
C ASN A 14 -15.24 -23.39 1.12
N GLU A 15 -15.09 -24.49 1.87
CA GLU A 15 -16.14 -24.97 2.79
C GLU A 15 -16.26 -24.06 4.04
N TYR A 16 -15.18 -23.44 4.49
CA TYR A 16 -15.13 -22.71 5.76
C TYR A 16 -14.89 -21.20 5.60
N ILE A 17 -14.22 -20.79 4.53
CA ILE A 17 -13.82 -19.39 4.28
C ILE A 17 -14.50 -18.92 3.00
N LEU A 18 -15.18 -17.78 3.06
CA LEU A 18 -15.90 -17.24 1.92
C LEU A 18 -14.97 -17.04 0.70
N GLY A 19 -15.21 -17.80 -0.39
CA GLY A 19 -14.36 -17.80 -1.58
C GLY A 19 -12.95 -18.36 -1.34
N GLY A 20 -12.74 -19.07 -0.21
CA GLY A 20 -11.47 -19.69 0.15
C GLY A 20 -10.33 -18.72 0.50
N VAL A 21 -10.61 -17.41 0.62
CA VAL A 21 -9.60 -16.36 0.89
C VAL A 21 -10.13 -15.31 1.85
N ASN A 22 -9.24 -14.73 2.67
CA ASN A 22 -9.58 -13.65 3.60
C ASN A 22 -9.41 -12.24 2.98
N SER A 23 -9.06 -12.15 1.69
CA SER A 23 -9.03 -10.92 0.91
C SER A 23 -9.24 -11.26 -0.57
N PRO A 24 -10.08 -10.51 -1.31
CA PRO A 24 -10.32 -10.76 -2.75
C PRO A 24 -9.04 -10.76 -3.59
N SER A 25 -8.07 -9.92 -3.23
CA SER A 25 -6.77 -9.81 -3.89
C SER A 25 -5.92 -11.09 -3.85
N ARG A 26 -6.24 -12.04 -2.95
CA ARG A 26 -5.54 -13.33 -2.86
C ARG A 26 -6.09 -14.38 -3.82
N SER A 27 -7.26 -14.15 -4.42
CA SER A 27 -7.82 -15.08 -5.40
C SER A 27 -7.15 -14.92 -6.77
N TYR A 28 -7.06 -16.02 -7.54
CA TYR A 28 -6.53 -15.97 -8.91
C TYR A 28 -7.57 -15.60 -9.97
N LYS A 29 -8.72 -15.07 -9.55
CA LYS A 29 -9.81 -14.69 -10.46
C LYS A 29 -9.35 -13.70 -11.53
N ALA A 30 -8.56 -12.69 -11.16
CA ALA A 30 -8.07 -11.65 -12.07
C ALA A 30 -7.01 -12.16 -13.08
N VAL A 31 -6.42 -13.34 -12.82
CA VAL A 31 -5.42 -13.97 -13.71
C VAL A 31 -5.95 -15.25 -14.38
N GLY A 32 -7.25 -15.31 -14.59
CA GLY A 32 -7.92 -16.41 -15.33
C GLY A 32 -8.27 -17.62 -14.45
N GLY A 33 -8.35 -17.43 -13.13
CA GLY A 33 -8.80 -18.47 -12.19
C GLY A 33 -7.73 -19.51 -11.86
N GLY A 34 -8.16 -20.57 -11.16
CA GLY A 34 -7.32 -21.59 -10.57
C GLY A 34 -7.21 -21.43 -9.05
N ALA A 35 -6.67 -22.44 -8.39
CA ALA A 35 -6.40 -22.39 -6.96
C ALA A 35 -5.15 -21.51 -6.68
N PRO A 36 -5.22 -20.57 -5.75
CA PRO A 36 -4.04 -19.88 -5.26
C PRO A 36 -3.05 -20.88 -4.63
N VAL A 37 -1.75 -20.58 -4.75
CA VAL A 37 -0.71 -21.36 -4.08
C VAL A 37 -0.86 -21.19 -2.57
N VAL A 38 -0.85 -22.29 -1.83
CA VAL A 38 -0.96 -22.30 -0.37
C VAL A 38 0.43 -22.33 0.24
N MET A 39 0.84 -21.22 0.88
CA MET A 39 2.16 -21.10 1.48
C MET A 39 2.25 -21.83 2.82
N LYS A 40 3.39 -22.45 3.07
CA LYS A 40 3.74 -23.14 4.31
C LYS A 40 4.68 -22.32 5.18
N SER A 41 5.65 -21.64 4.57
CA SER A 41 6.67 -20.86 5.27
C SER A 41 7.31 -19.81 4.37
N GLY A 42 8.00 -18.85 4.96
CA GLY A 42 8.84 -17.89 4.27
C GLY A 42 10.15 -17.67 5.01
N LYS A 43 11.23 -17.40 4.28
CA LYS A 43 12.54 -17.05 4.84
C LYS A 43 13.31 -16.15 3.88
N GLY A 44 13.76 -14.99 4.37
CA GLY A 44 14.45 -14.02 3.54
C GLY A 44 13.58 -13.57 2.36
N ALA A 45 14.10 -13.63 1.15
CA ALA A 45 13.36 -13.28 -0.07
C ALA A 45 12.44 -14.41 -0.59
N TYR A 46 12.36 -15.55 0.09
CA TYR A 46 11.72 -16.76 -0.43
C TYR A 46 10.45 -17.17 0.31
N LEU A 47 9.50 -17.70 -0.43
CA LEU A 47 8.32 -18.42 0.07
C LEU A 47 8.41 -19.90 -0.33
N TYR A 48 7.85 -20.74 0.52
CA TYR A 48 7.77 -22.20 0.32
C TYR A 48 6.32 -22.64 0.47
N ASP A 49 5.80 -23.32 -0.53
CA ASP A 49 4.43 -23.79 -0.51
C ASP A 49 4.26 -25.18 0.15
N VAL A 50 3.02 -25.63 0.24
CA VAL A 50 2.66 -26.92 0.81
C VAL A 50 2.99 -28.10 -0.12
N ASP A 51 3.22 -27.83 -1.40
CA ASP A 51 3.60 -28.80 -2.44
C ASP A 51 5.11 -29.01 -2.53
N GLY A 52 5.91 -28.16 -1.82
CA GLY A 52 7.37 -28.22 -1.79
C GLY A 52 8.04 -27.36 -2.86
N ASN A 53 7.32 -26.49 -3.53
CA ASN A 53 7.91 -25.51 -4.44
C ASN A 53 8.49 -24.33 -3.65
N GLU A 54 9.53 -23.72 -4.24
CA GLU A 54 10.20 -22.51 -3.75
C GLU A 54 9.97 -21.35 -4.72
N TYR A 55 9.76 -20.15 -4.17
CA TYR A 55 9.50 -18.93 -4.95
C TYR A 55 10.35 -17.78 -4.44
N ILE A 56 10.98 -17.02 -5.35
CA ILE A 56 11.43 -15.65 -5.04
C ILE A 56 10.17 -14.78 -4.96
N ASP A 57 9.98 -14.11 -3.82
CA ASP A 57 8.73 -13.39 -3.53
C ASP A 57 8.86 -11.90 -3.81
N TYR A 58 8.06 -11.41 -4.76
CA TYR A 58 7.89 -9.98 -5.05
C TYR A 58 6.52 -9.45 -4.63
N LEU A 59 5.61 -10.33 -4.17
CA LEU A 59 4.34 -9.93 -3.59
C LEU A 59 4.53 -9.25 -2.24
N GLN A 60 5.43 -9.79 -1.41
CA GLN A 60 5.80 -9.27 -0.09
C GLN A 60 4.58 -8.87 0.76
N ALA A 61 3.56 -9.74 0.73
CA ALA A 61 2.28 -9.56 1.42
C ALA A 61 1.55 -8.23 1.06
N TYR A 62 1.68 -7.75 -0.18
CA TYR A 62 1.17 -6.45 -0.66
C TYR A 62 1.87 -5.24 0.00
N GLY A 63 3.16 -5.38 0.27
CA GLY A 63 4.05 -4.31 0.69
C GLY A 63 4.51 -4.28 2.16
N PRO A 64 3.86 -4.92 3.14
CA PRO A 64 4.33 -4.84 4.54
C PRO A 64 5.70 -5.48 4.80
N ILE A 65 6.10 -6.46 3.99
CA ILE A 65 7.39 -7.12 4.19
C ILE A 65 8.48 -6.39 3.39
N ILE A 66 9.40 -5.73 4.07
CA ILE A 66 10.56 -5.04 3.48
C ILE A 66 11.90 -5.62 3.94
N THR A 67 11.93 -6.30 5.08
CA THR A 67 13.12 -6.93 5.67
C THR A 67 13.21 -8.42 5.34
N GLY A 68 12.37 -8.91 4.40
CA GLY A 68 12.24 -10.33 4.12
C GLY A 68 11.44 -11.10 5.17
N HIS A 69 11.09 -12.33 4.82
CA HIS A 69 10.32 -13.23 5.68
C HIS A 69 11.17 -13.75 6.85
N ALA A 70 10.55 -13.84 8.02
CA ALA A 70 11.16 -14.38 9.25
C ALA A 70 12.53 -13.76 9.56
N HIS A 71 12.64 -12.43 9.45
CA HIS A 71 13.88 -11.71 9.76
C HIS A 71 14.28 -11.98 11.23
N PRO A 72 15.52 -12.45 11.53
CA PRO A 72 15.90 -12.92 12.86
C PRO A 72 15.64 -11.91 13.96
N HIS A 73 16.08 -10.65 13.79
CA HIS A 73 15.91 -9.59 14.79
C HIS A 73 14.44 -9.32 15.14
N ILE A 74 13.55 -9.28 14.11
CA ILE A 74 12.10 -9.06 14.32
C ILE A 74 11.47 -10.28 14.96
N THR A 75 11.83 -11.49 14.52
CA THR A 75 11.30 -12.74 15.07
C THR A 75 11.66 -12.90 16.55
N GLU A 76 12.90 -12.60 16.93
CA GLU A 76 13.36 -12.61 18.32
C GLU A 76 12.60 -11.61 19.18
N ALA A 77 12.44 -10.37 18.69
CA ALA A 77 11.68 -9.32 19.38
C ALA A 77 10.21 -9.72 19.63
N ILE A 78 9.57 -10.39 18.64
CA ILE A 78 8.22 -10.93 18.78
C ILE A 78 8.17 -12.03 19.83
N GLN A 79 9.12 -12.97 19.81
CA GLN A 79 9.19 -14.08 20.77
C GLN A 79 9.40 -13.58 22.19
N GLU A 80 10.33 -12.64 22.42
CA GLU A 80 10.55 -12.00 23.72
C GLU A 80 9.27 -11.36 24.25
N GLN A 81 8.60 -10.53 23.43
CA GLN A 81 7.39 -9.84 23.85
C GLN A 81 6.22 -10.80 24.09
N ALA A 82 6.09 -11.85 23.27
CA ALA A 82 5.05 -12.86 23.46
C ALA A 82 5.17 -13.57 24.82
N ALA A 83 6.39 -13.80 25.30
CA ALA A 83 6.64 -14.39 26.62
C ALA A 83 6.26 -13.46 27.78
N LEU A 84 6.21 -12.13 27.56
CA LEU A 84 5.79 -11.14 28.56
C LEU A 84 4.29 -10.85 28.53
N GLY A 85 3.62 -11.21 27.44
CA GLY A 85 2.20 -10.97 27.19
C GLY A 85 1.96 -10.14 25.94
N VAL A 86 0.79 -10.33 25.35
CA VAL A 86 0.46 -9.78 24.01
C VAL A 86 -0.54 -8.63 24.04
N LEU A 87 -1.30 -8.47 25.15
CA LEU A 87 -2.32 -7.44 25.29
C LEU A 87 -2.64 -7.22 26.78
N TYR A 88 -2.67 -5.96 27.21
CA TYR A 88 -2.90 -5.63 28.63
C TYR A 88 -4.16 -4.77 28.84
N GLY A 89 -4.66 -4.07 27.81
CA GLY A 89 -5.77 -3.11 27.95
C GLY A 89 -5.37 -1.80 28.68
N THR A 90 -4.07 -1.57 28.82
CA THR A 90 -3.48 -0.38 29.47
C THR A 90 -2.28 0.10 28.65
N PRO A 91 -1.88 1.39 28.75
CA PRO A 91 -0.70 1.91 28.06
C PRO A 91 0.58 1.17 28.43
N THR A 92 1.54 1.13 27.48
CA THR A 92 2.85 0.52 27.65
C THR A 92 3.97 1.50 27.28
N GLU A 93 5.19 1.26 27.80
CA GLU A 93 6.38 2.03 27.41
C GLU A 93 6.72 1.86 25.92
N LEU A 94 6.36 0.71 25.33
CA LEU A 94 6.61 0.43 23.90
C LEU A 94 5.84 1.37 22.97
N GLU A 95 4.64 1.79 23.34
CA GLU A 95 3.87 2.79 22.56
C GLU A 95 4.62 4.12 22.49
N ILE A 96 5.20 4.55 23.64
CA ILE A 96 5.97 5.79 23.72
C ILE A 96 7.27 5.67 22.90
N ALA A 97 7.99 4.56 23.06
CA ALA A 97 9.24 4.31 22.35
C ALA A 97 9.01 4.28 20.82
N PHE A 98 7.97 3.59 20.38
CA PHE A 98 7.62 3.50 18.95
C PHE A 98 7.17 4.85 18.38
N ALA A 99 6.29 5.57 19.09
CA ALA A 99 5.86 6.90 18.66
C ALA A 99 7.03 7.89 18.56
N ARG A 100 8.02 7.82 19.45
CA ARG A 100 9.24 8.65 19.35
C ARG A 100 10.07 8.32 18.11
N LYS A 101 10.27 7.03 17.78
CA LYS A 101 10.98 6.62 16.57
C LYS A 101 10.24 7.09 15.30
N LEU A 102 8.93 6.90 15.24
CA LEU A 102 8.11 7.34 14.10
C LEU A 102 8.17 8.85 13.91
N ARG A 103 8.01 9.63 14.98
CA ARG A 103 8.09 11.10 14.93
C ARG A 103 9.48 11.59 14.53
N ALA A 104 10.53 10.91 14.94
CA ALA A 104 11.90 11.27 14.54
C ALA A 104 12.13 11.03 13.04
N ALA A 105 11.54 9.97 12.48
CA ALA A 105 11.63 9.63 11.05
C ALA A 105 10.66 10.42 10.18
N ILE A 106 9.49 10.80 10.70
CA ILE A 106 8.41 11.52 9.99
C ILE A 106 8.01 12.72 10.85
N PRO A 107 8.69 13.86 10.73
CA PRO A 107 8.49 15.02 11.62
C PRO A 107 7.08 15.64 11.58
N SER A 108 6.35 15.49 10.47
CA SER A 108 4.96 15.95 10.34
C SER A 108 3.99 15.25 11.30
N LEU A 109 4.36 14.10 11.87
CA LEU A 109 3.61 13.40 12.90
C LEU A 109 3.85 14.06 14.28
N GLU A 110 3.40 15.29 14.48
CA GLU A 110 3.54 16.01 15.77
C GLU A 110 2.84 15.27 16.90
N LYS A 111 1.64 14.76 16.63
CA LYS A 111 0.87 13.84 17.48
C LYS A 111 0.33 12.69 16.63
N MET A 112 0.20 11.52 17.24
CA MET A 112 -0.28 10.33 16.54
C MET A 112 -1.09 9.42 17.47
N ARG A 113 -1.81 8.47 16.84
CA ARG A 113 -2.52 7.40 17.51
C ARG A 113 -2.39 6.11 16.69
N PHE A 114 -2.24 4.98 17.38
CA PHE A 114 -2.20 3.66 16.77
C PHE A 114 -3.60 3.07 16.65
N VAL A 115 -3.80 2.26 15.62
CA VAL A 115 -4.97 1.44 15.31
C VAL A 115 -4.49 0.09 14.76
N ASN A 116 -5.40 -0.78 14.27
CA ASN A 116 -5.02 -2.15 13.89
C ASN A 116 -4.88 -2.35 12.38
N SER A 117 -5.26 -1.39 11.57
CA SER A 117 -5.20 -1.47 10.11
C SER A 117 -5.11 -0.11 9.44
N GLY A 118 -4.65 -0.09 8.17
CA GLY A 118 -4.69 1.11 7.34
C GLY A 118 -6.11 1.61 7.10
N THR A 119 -7.11 0.71 7.00
CA THR A 119 -8.53 1.09 6.89
C THR A 119 -8.99 1.92 8.09
N GLU A 120 -8.68 1.48 9.33
CA GLU A 120 -9.01 2.24 10.53
C GLU A 120 -8.28 3.59 10.57
N ALA A 121 -7.01 3.63 10.15
CA ALA A 121 -6.23 4.86 10.09
C ALA A 121 -6.87 5.87 9.15
N VAL A 122 -7.13 5.51 7.90
CA VAL A 122 -7.75 6.39 6.90
C VAL A 122 -9.17 6.79 7.32
N MET A 123 -10.00 5.84 7.74
CA MET A 123 -11.35 6.14 8.23
C MET A 123 -11.33 7.20 9.33
N THR A 124 -10.33 7.12 10.21
CA THR A 124 -10.22 8.06 11.33
C THR A 124 -9.67 9.41 10.91
N THR A 125 -8.68 9.48 10.00
CA THR A 125 -8.20 10.76 9.47
C THR A 125 -9.33 11.55 8.79
N ILE A 126 -10.19 10.87 8.01
CA ILE A 126 -11.39 11.50 7.42
C ILE A 126 -12.32 12.06 8.51
N ARG A 127 -12.59 11.27 9.57
CA ARG A 127 -13.42 11.73 10.70
C ARG A 127 -12.82 12.95 11.40
N VAL A 128 -11.51 12.93 11.61
CA VAL A 128 -10.78 14.05 12.26
C VAL A 128 -10.83 15.31 11.39
N ALA A 129 -10.60 15.15 10.07
CA ALA A 129 -10.69 16.27 9.13
C ALA A 129 -12.09 16.91 9.13
N ARG A 130 -13.14 16.09 9.12
CA ARG A 130 -14.53 16.55 9.24
C ARG A 130 -14.79 17.27 10.57
N ALA A 131 -14.34 16.71 11.68
CA ALA A 131 -14.49 17.32 12.99
C ALA A 131 -13.78 18.68 13.11
N TYR A 132 -12.56 18.78 12.56
CA TYR A 132 -11.76 20.01 12.60
C TYR A 132 -12.34 21.12 11.72
N THR A 133 -12.75 20.78 10.49
CA THR A 133 -13.25 21.77 9.51
C THR A 133 -14.74 22.06 9.63
N ASN A 134 -15.50 21.21 10.33
CA ASN A 134 -16.96 21.20 10.37
C ASN A 134 -17.58 21.11 8.96
N ARG A 135 -17.01 20.23 8.10
CA ARG A 135 -17.43 19.99 6.71
C ARG A 135 -17.56 18.50 6.46
N ASP A 136 -18.30 18.10 5.43
CA ASP A 136 -18.63 16.69 5.19
C ASP A 136 -17.91 16.05 3.99
N LYS A 137 -17.61 16.84 2.95
CA LYS A 137 -17.09 16.29 1.69
C LYS A 137 -15.61 15.96 1.75
N ILE A 138 -15.26 14.89 1.02
CA ILE A 138 -13.86 14.44 0.81
C ILE A 138 -13.60 14.37 -0.69
N ILE A 139 -12.43 14.82 -1.12
CA ILE A 139 -11.90 14.52 -2.45
C ILE A 139 -10.90 13.38 -2.33
N LYS A 140 -10.97 12.41 -3.24
CA LYS A 140 -9.97 11.35 -3.44
C LYS A 140 -9.60 11.23 -4.93
N PHE A 141 -8.55 10.46 -5.23
CA PHE A 141 -8.10 10.26 -6.60
C PHE A 141 -8.48 8.88 -7.13
N ALA A 142 -8.84 8.82 -8.43
CA ALA A 142 -9.25 7.60 -9.11
C ALA A 142 -8.13 6.54 -9.07
N GLY A 143 -8.50 5.29 -8.88
CA GLY A 143 -7.58 4.15 -8.78
C GLY A 143 -6.86 4.01 -7.45
N CYS A 144 -6.78 5.06 -6.61
CA CYS A 144 -6.22 4.98 -5.28
C CYS A 144 -7.09 4.15 -4.34
N TYR A 145 -6.45 3.27 -3.55
CA TYR A 145 -7.12 2.45 -2.55
C TYR A 145 -6.77 2.91 -1.14
N HIS A 146 -7.79 3.13 -0.33
CA HIS A 146 -7.67 3.72 1.00
C HIS A 146 -8.32 2.86 2.09
N GLY A 147 -8.33 1.56 1.91
CA GLY A 147 -9.05 0.63 2.77
C GLY A 147 -10.48 0.39 2.31
N HIS A 148 -11.29 -0.26 3.16
CA HIS A 148 -12.62 -0.74 2.78
C HIS A 148 -13.76 -0.15 3.61
N SER A 149 -13.57 1.05 4.18
CA SER A 149 -14.69 1.80 4.75
C SER A 149 -15.59 2.36 3.64
N ASP A 150 -16.87 2.49 3.90
CA ASP A 150 -17.87 2.97 2.93
C ASP A 150 -17.48 4.30 2.27
N LEU A 151 -16.79 5.17 3.03
CA LEU A 151 -16.36 6.49 2.59
C LEU A 151 -15.34 6.48 1.45
N VAL A 152 -14.63 5.37 1.25
CA VAL A 152 -13.57 5.27 0.24
C VAL A 152 -13.85 4.23 -0.84
N LEU A 153 -14.92 3.42 -0.67
CA LEU A 153 -15.44 2.51 -1.70
C LEU A 153 -16.40 3.25 -2.65
N VAL A 154 -15.85 4.27 -3.31
CA VAL A 154 -16.60 5.19 -4.17
C VAL A 154 -15.86 5.37 -5.48
N ALA A 155 -16.57 5.09 -6.59
CA ALA A 155 -16.10 5.29 -7.95
C ALA A 155 -16.28 6.76 -8.39
N ALA A 156 -15.56 7.15 -9.45
CA ALA A 156 -15.69 8.47 -10.05
C ALA A 156 -17.11 8.72 -10.59
N GLY A 157 -17.58 9.97 -10.50
CA GLY A 157 -18.72 10.45 -11.28
C GLY A 157 -18.36 10.66 -12.75
N SER A 158 -19.29 11.11 -13.58
CA SER A 158 -19.08 11.36 -15.03
C SER A 158 -18.26 12.63 -15.32
N GLY A 159 -17.83 13.37 -14.28
CA GLY A 159 -16.97 14.55 -14.40
C GLY A 159 -16.52 15.06 -13.02
N PRO A 160 -15.50 15.94 -12.97
CA PRO A 160 -14.88 16.41 -11.72
C PRO A 160 -15.81 17.20 -10.80
N SER A 161 -16.89 17.75 -11.33
CA SER A 161 -17.93 18.45 -10.54
C SER A 161 -19.06 17.53 -10.06
N GLN A 162 -19.04 16.24 -10.41
CA GLN A 162 -20.07 15.28 -10.04
C GLN A 162 -19.68 14.47 -8.81
N LEU A 163 -20.70 14.16 -8.00
CA LEU A 163 -20.54 13.32 -6.81
C LEU A 163 -20.30 11.85 -7.20
N GLY A 164 -19.54 11.14 -6.37
CA GLY A 164 -19.25 9.74 -6.56
C GLY A 164 -20.48 8.81 -6.50
N SER A 165 -20.33 7.62 -7.03
CA SER A 165 -21.29 6.53 -6.92
C SER A 165 -20.67 5.37 -6.13
N PRO A 166 -21.51 4.52 -5.46
CA PRO A 166 -20.98 3.34 -4.77
C PRO A 166 -20.20 2.42 -5.71
N ASP A 167 -18.99 2.04 -5.32
CA ASP A 167 -18.12 1.07 -6.01
C ASP A 167 -18.28 -0.36 -5.44
N SER A 168 -19.05 -0.50 -4.40
CA SER A 168 -19.37 -1.77 -3.76
C SER A 168 -20.86 -1.85 -3.42
N ALA A 169 -21.42 -3.04 -3.58
CA ALA A 169 -22.73 -3.33 -3.01
C ALA A 169 -22.70 -3.12 -1.48
N GLY A 170 -23.78 -2.57 -0.94
CA GLY A 170 -23.91 -2.26 0.48
C GLY A 170 -23.47 -0.86 0.90
N VAL A 171 -22.72 -0.13 0.07
CA VAL A 171 -22.40 1.28 0.33
C VAL A 171 -23.63 2.14 0.05
N PRO A 172 -24.12 2.92 1.05
CA PRO A 172 -25.27 3.79 0.85
C PRO A 172 -24.97 4.93 -0.13
N LYS A 173 -25.91 5.27 -1.00
CA LYS A 173 -25.76 6.40 -1.93
C LYS A 173 -25.47 7.72 -1.20
N SER A 174 -26.07 7.93 -0.04
CA SER A 174 -25.85 9.13 0.79
C SER A 174 -24.40 9.25 1.27
N VAL A 175 -23.72 8.13 1.52
CA VAL A 175 -22.28 8.12 1.87
C VAL A 175 -21.42 8.43 0.65
N ALA A 176 -21.70 7.78 -0.48
CA ALA A 176 -20.98 8.00 -1.73
C ALA A 176 -21.11 9.46 -2.24
N GLN A 177 -22.23 10.13 -2.00
CA GLN A 177 -22.46 11.53 -2.35
C GLN A 177 -21.60 12.54 -1.56
N GLU A 178 -20.97 12.10 -0.47
CA GLU A 178 -20.01 12.94 0.28
C GLU A 178 -18.58 12.81 -0.25
N VAL A 179 -18.34 12.04 -1.31
CA VAL A 179 -17.01 11.80 -1.89
C VAL A 179 -16.99 12.25 -3.35
N ILE A 180 -15.98 13.03 -3.68
CA ILE A 180 -15.66 13.46 -5.05
C ILE A 180 -14.40 12.72 -5.47
N THR A 181 -14.43 12.04 -6.61
CA THR A 181 -13.26 11.35 -7.16
C THR A 181 -12.80 12.06 -8.42
N VAL A 182 -11.51 12.43 -8.47
CA VAL A 182 -10.86 13.11 -9.59
C VAL A 182 -9.67 12.28 -10.10
N PRO A 183 -9.24 12.44 -11.36
CA PRO A 183 -8.05 11.74 -11.85
C PRO A 183 -6.78 12.17 -11.11
N PHE A 184 -5.89 11.21 -10.82
CA PHE A 184 -4.56 11.51 -10.30
C PHE A 184 -3.70 12.14 -11.41
N ASN A 185 -2.81 13.08 -11.05
CA ASN A 185 -2.00 13.85 -12.00
C ASN A 185 -2.78 14.76 -12.96
N ASP A 186 -4.07 14.99 -12.72
CA ASP A 186 -4.88 15.97 -13.44
C ASP A 186 -5.24 17.15 -12.53
N ILE A 187 -4.37 18.14 -12.52
CA ILE A 187 -4.53 19.32 -11.65
C ILE A 187 -5.71 20.20 -12.05
N GLU A 188 -6.07 20.23 -13.31
CA GLU A 188 -7.18 21.05 -13.81
C GLU A 188 -8.54 20.46 -13.37
N SER A 189 -8.71 19.14 -13.48
CA SER A 189 -9.88 18.44 -12.92
C SER A 189 -10.00 18.64 -11.41
N PHE A 190 -8.87 18.60 -10.69
CA PHE A 190 -8.86 18.88 -9.25
C PHE A 190 -9.29 20.32 -8.93
N LYS A 191 -8.75 21.31 -9.65
CA LYS A 191 -9.14 22.74 -9.48
C LYS A 191 -10.61 22.98 -9.79
N GLU A 192 -11.15 22.31 -10.81
CA GLU A 192 -12.59 22.40 -11.15
C GLU A 192 -13.45 21.84 -10.02
N ALA A 193 -13.09 20.68 -9.47
CA ALA A 193 -13.76 20.09 -8.32
C ALA A 193 -13.72 21.03 -7.10
N MET A 194 -12.55 21.61 -6.79
CA MET A 194 -12.39 22.56 -5.70
C MET A 194 -13.15 23.86 -5.92
N LYS A 195 -13.22 24.36 -7.14
CA LYS A 195 -14.05 25.54 -7.47
C LYS A 195 -15.53 25.29 -7.20
N HIS A 196 -16.01 24.07 -7.43
CA HIS A 196 -17.41 23.72 -7.23
C HIS A 196 -17.72 23.34 -5.77
N TRP A 197 -16.88 22.55 -5.13
CA TRP A 197 -17.14 21.94 -3.83
C TRP A 197 -16.25 22.45 -2.69
N GLY A 198 -15.17 23.19 -2.97
CA GLY A 198 -14.10 23.49 -2.02
C GLY A 198 -14.57 24.02 -0.66
N ASN A 199 -15.61 24.85 -0.64
CA ASN A 199 -16.19 25.36 0.62
C ASN A 199 -16.86 24.27 1.49
N GLN A 200 -17.11 23.08 0.95
CA GLN A 200 -17.72 21.94 1.64
C GLN A 200 -16.71 20.81 1.89
N VAL A 201 -15.51 20.91 1.30
CA VAL A 201 -14.45 19.90 1.41
C VAL A 201 -13.78 19.98 2.77
N ALA A 202 -13.89 18.92 3.56
CA ALA A 202 -13.16 18.73 4.81
C ALA A 202 -11.70 18.36 4.56
N GLY A 203 -11.46 17.50 3.58
CA GLY A 203 -10.12 17.07 3.27
C GLY A 203 -9.97 16.46 1.87
N VAL A 204 -8.73 16.47 1.40
CA VAL A 204 -8.27 15.82 0.16
C VAL A 204 -7.38 14.66 0.54
N LEU A 205 -7.78 13.44 0.17
CA LEU A 205 -7.09 12.20 0.48
C LEU A 205 -6.30 11.74 -0.74
N VAL A 206 -4.99 11.56 -0.59
CA VAL A 206 -4.10 11.20 -1.68
C VAL A 206 -3.01 10.22 -1.23
N GLU A 207 -2.68 9.24 -2.07
CA GLU A 207 -1.41 8.52 -1.99
C GLU A 207 -0.33 9.41 -2.61
N PRO A 208 0.70 9.87 -1.86
CA PRO A 208 1.70 10.80 -2.42
C PRO A 208 2.54 10.19 -3.55
N ILE A 209 2.80 8.90 -3.50
CA ILE A 209 3.22 8.04 -4.60
C ILE A 209 2.20 6.90 -4.62
N VAL A 210 1.52 6.73 -5.74
CA VAL A 210 0.47 5.71 -5.83
C VAL A 210 1.11 4.32 -5.87
N GLY A 211 0.56 3.41 -5.05
CA GLY A 211 0.93 2.00 -5.03
C GLY A 211 -0.17 1.06 -5.50
N ASN A 212 -1.42 1.51 -5.50
CA ASN A 212 -2.59 0.65 -5.67
C ASN A 212 -3.07 0.46 -7.12
N PHE A 213 -2.60 1.28 -8.06
CA PHE A 213 -2.73 0.97 -9.49
C PHE A 213 -1.35 0.92 -10.18
N GLY A 214 -0.32 0.53 -9.42
CA GLY A 214 1.08 0.45 -9.78
C GLY A 214 1.89 1.61 -9.20
N MET A 215 3.22 1.58 -9.43
CA MET A 215 4.10 2.64 -8.94
C MET A 215 3.99 3.88 -9.81
N VAL A 216 3.13 4.83 -9.42
CA VAL A 216 2.91 6.08 -10.15
C VAL A 216 3.31 7.27 -9.29
N GLU A 217 4.34 7.99 -9.76
CA GLU A 217 4.81 9.22 -9.11
C GLU A 217 3.90 10.41 -9.46
N PRO A 218 3.77 11.40 -8.55
CA PRO A 218 3.11 12.65 -8.87
C PRO A 218 3.90 13.41 -9.93
N GLN A 219 3.20 14.04 -10.87
CA GLN A 219 3.82 14.97 -11.79
C GLN A 219 4.43 16.16 -11.04
N PRO A 220 5.54 16.74 -11.53
CA PRO A 220 6.15 17.92 -10.90
C PRO A 220 5.12 19.03 -10.63
N GLY A 221 5.04 19.51 -9.39
CA GLY A 221 4.12 20.55 -8.97
C GLY A 221 2.69 20.10 -8.65
N PHE A 222 2.34 18.82 -8.89
CA PHE A 222 0.97 18.33 -8.65
C PHE A 222 0.58 18.37 -7.18
N LEU A 223 1.39 17.81 -6.29
CA LEU A 223 1.08 17.77 -4.86
C LEU A 223 1.16 19.16 -4.21
N GLU A 224 2.12 19.98 -4.62
CA GLU A 224 2.23 21.36 -4.16
C GLU A 224 0.95 22.15 -4.49
N GLU A 225 0.43 21.97 -5.70
CA GLU A 225 -0.78 22.66 -6.14
C GLU A 225 -2.03 22.08 -5.46
N VAL A 226 -2.09 20.76 -5.23
CA VAL A 226 -3.15 20.12 -4.43
C VAL A 226 -3.17 20.72 -3.02
N ASN A 227 -2.01 20.82 -2.36
CA ASN A 227 -1.90 21.43 -1.03
C ASN A 227 -2.36 22.89 -1.03
N ARG A 228 -1.80 23.69 -1.94
CA ARG A 228 -2.07 25.12 -2.05
C ARG A 228 -3.58 25.39 -2.23
N VAL A 229 -4.19 24.75 -3.22
CA VAL A 229 -5.61 24.94 -3.52
C VAL A 229 -6.50 24.43 -2.39
N THR A 230 -6.18 23.29 -1.76
CA THR A 230 -6.93 22.76 -0.63
C THR A 230 -6.93 23.76 0.54
N HIS A 231 -5.77 24.31 0.87
CA HIS A 231 -5.65 25.29 1.96
C HIS A 231 -6.33 26.63 1.64
N GLU A 232 -6.32 27.09 0.38
CA GLU A 232 -7.07 28.30 -0.03
C GLU A 232 -8.56 28.20 0.26
N TYR A 233 -9.15 26.99 0.14
CA TYR A 233 -10.55 26.74 0.51
C TYR A 233 -10.72 26.35 1.98
N GLY A 234 -9.64 26.26 2.77
CA GLY A 234 -9.68 25.90 4.20
C GLY A 234 -9.97 24.42 4.46
N GLY A 235 -9.72 23.54 3.49
CA GLY A 235 -9.71 22.09 3.66
C GLY A 235 -8.36 21.59 4.18
N LEU A 236 -8.27 20.33 4.55
CA LEU A 236 -7.06 19.66 5.00
C LEU A 236 -6.52 18.70 3.94
N VAL A 237 -5.19 18.55 3.86
CA VAL A 237 -4.55 17.52 3.04
C VAL A 237 -4.22 16.31 3.90
N ILE A 238 -4.66 15.13 3.44
CA ILE A 238 -4.45 13.84 4.10
C ILE A 238 -3.61 12.96 3.18
N TYR A 239 -2.40 12.60 3.61
CA TYR A 239 -1.59 11.62 2.87
C TYR A 239 -1.85 10.23 3.43
N ASP A 240 -2.21 9.33 2.51
CA ASP A 240 -2.22 7.90 2.76
C ASP A 240 -0.82 7.34 2.45
N GLU A 241 -0.04 7.20 3.50
CA GLU A 241 1.32 6.64 3.46
C GLU A 241 1.34 5.17 3.90
N VAL A 242 0.21 4.47 3.85
CA VAL A 242 0.11 3.06 4.28
C VAL A 242 1.02 2.15 3.45
N ILE A 243 1.26 2.46 2.17
CA ILE A 243 2.26 1.76 1.34
C ILE A 243 3.62 2.42 1.44
N THR A 244 3.68 3.75 1.44
CA THR A 244 4.88 4.53 1.14
C THR A 244 5.75 4.83 2.36
N ALA A 245 5.16 4.85 3.59
CA ALA A 245 5.96 5.03 4.80
C ALA A 245 6.99 3.91 4.95
N PHE A 246 8.27 4.29 5.07
CA PHE A 246 9.44 3.41 5.16
C PHE A 246 9.67 2.50 3.95
N ARG A 247 8.99 2.73 2.81
CA ARG A 247 9.19 1.91 1.61
C ARG A 247 10.40 2.36 0.78
N PHE A 248 10.61 3.65 0.65
CA PHE A 248 11.59 4.23 -0.28
C PHE A 248 12.79 4.86 0.41
N HIS A 249 12.63 5.26 1.67
CA HIS A 249 13.69 5.76 2.54
C HIS A 249 13.27 5.59 4.02
N TYR A 250 14.15 5.90 4.95
CA TYR A 250 13.85 5.91 6.39
C TYR A 250 13.04 7.17 6.73
N GLY A 251 11.73 7.10 6.53
CA GLY A 251 10.77 8.19 6.62
C GLY A 251 9.53 7.92 5.77
N ALA A 252 8.87 8.96 5.30
CA ALA A 252 7.66 8.86 4.48
C ALA A 252 7.86 9.49 3.08
N ALA A 253 6.99 9.21 2.11
CA ALA A 253 7.13 9.79 0.76
C ALA A 253 7.07 11.32 0.78
N GLN A 254 6.33 11.92 1.73
CA GLN A 254 6.29 13.37 1.93
C GLN A 254 7.68 13.99 2.13
N ASP A 255 8.60 13.28 2.80
CA ASP A 255 9.97 13.75 3.03
C ASP A 255 10.82 13.71 1.76
N LEU A 256 10.62 12.67 0.91
CA LEU A 256 11.27 12.57 -0.40
C LEU A 256 10.80 13.66 -1.37
N LEU A 257 9.51 13.96 -1.32
CA LEU A 257 8.86 14.90 -2.24
C LEU A 257 8.97 16.35 -1.75
N GLY A 258 9.26 16.56 -0.46
CA GLY A 258 9.34 17.91 0.15
C GLY A 258 7.97 18.59 0.26
N VAL A 259 6.87 17.85 0.22
CA VAL A 259 5.51 18.36 0.28
C VAL A 259 4.78 17.65 1.42
N TYR A 260 4.31 18.39 2.41
CA TYR A 260 3.81 17.87 3.67
C TYR A 260 2.30 18.02 3.80
N PRO A 261 1.58 16.99 4.30
CA PRO A 261 0.16 17.03 4.57
C PRO A 261 -0.14 17.63 5.95
N ASP A 262 -1.42 17.86 6.23
CA ASP A 262 -1.94 18.17 7.57
C ASP A 262 -2.11 16.93 8.43
N LEU A 263 -2.51 15.82 7.81
CA LEU A 263 -2.70 14.51 8.42
C LEU A 263 -2.05 13.40 7.58
N THR A 264 -1.52 12.39 8.24
CA THR A 264 -0.93 11.20 7.61
C THR A 264 -1.55 9.94 8.20
N ALA A 265 -1.99 9.03 7.33
CA ALA A 265 -2.32 7.65 7.69
C ALA A 265 -1.13 6.75 7.31
N PHE A 266 -0.77 5.82 8.19
CA PHE A 266 0.33 4.87 7.97
C PHE A 266 -0.03 3.46 8.47
N GLY A 267 0.73 2.44 8.05
CA GLY A 267 0.47 1.05 8.40
C GLY A 267 1.48 0.11 7.75
N LYS A 268 1.04 -1.11 7.41
CA LYS A 268 1.85 -2.11 6.68
C LYS A 268 3.26 -2.30 7.26
N ILE A 269 4.29 -1.72 6.63
CA ILE A 269 5.70 -1.87 7.00
C ILE A 269 5.92 -1.63 8.49
N VAL A 270 5.35 -0.57 9.04
CA VAL A 270 5.59 -0.17 10.46
C VAL A 270 5.20 -1.24 11.49
N GLY A 271 4.49 -2.28 11.09
CA GLY A 271 4.09 -3.38 11.97
C GLY A 271 5.09 -4.55 12.06
N GLY A 272 6.17 -4.52 11.27
CA GLY A 272 7.12 -5.64 11.25
C GLY A 272 6.49 -6.99 10.86
N GLY A 273 5.41 -6.96 10.04
CA GLY A 273 4.62 -8.12 9.63
C GLY A 273 3.38 -8.39 10.48
N LEU A 274 3.16 -7.66 11.57
CA LEU A 274 1.98 -7.76 12.43
C LEU A 274 0.91 -6.71 12.07
N PRO A 275 -0.38 -6.96 12.41
CA PRO A 275 -1.46 -6.02 12.16
C PRO A 275 -1.25 -4.70 12.92
N ILE A 276 -1.23 -3.61 12.17
CA ILE A 276 -1.13 -2.24 12.67
C ILE A 276 -1.64 -1.24 11.64
N GLY A 277 -2.12 -0.14 12.12
CA GLY A 277 -2.26 1.13 11.46
C GLY A 277 -1.95 2.25 12.43
N GLY A 278 -1.86 3.45 11.93
CA GLY A 278 -1.71 4.63 12.74
C GLY A 278 -2.06 5.87 11.92
N TYR A 279 -2.35 6.92 12.61
CA TYR A 279 -2.61 8.21 12.01
C TYR A 279 -2.08 9.32 12.92
N GLY A 280 -1.71 10.41 12.30
CA GLY A 280 -1.17 11.55 13.02
C GLY A 280 -1.06 12.77 12.12
N GLY A 281 -0.51 13.84 12.66
CA GLY A 281 -0.32 15.10 11.96
C GLY A 281 -0.15 16.26 12.92
N ARG A 282 -0.54 17.44 12.49
CA ARG A 282 -0.49 18.66 13.29
C ARG A 282 -1.22 18.49 14.63
N GLN A 283 -0.61 18.96 15.68
CA GLN A 283 -1.14 18.84 17.04
C GLN A 283 -2.55 19.44 17.20
N ASP A 284 -2.79 20.64 16.66
CA ASP A 284 -4.07 21.34 16.75
C ASP A 284 -5.22 20.55 16.11
N ILE A 285 -4.93 19.81 15.03
CA ILE A 285 -5.90 18.94 14.38
C ILE A 285 -6.11 17.66 15.19
N MET A 286 -5.05 17.04 15.67
CA MET A 286 -5.11 15.80 16.44
C MET A 286 -5.80 15.98 17.80
N GLU A 287 -5.82 17.18 18.36
CA GLU A 287 -6.56 17.51 19.57
C GLU A 287 -8.09 17.40 19.42
N GLN A 288 -8.61 17.24 18.18
CA GLN A 288 -10.02 16.89 17.96
C GLN A 288 -10.35 15.46 18.39
N VAL A 289 -9.37 14.60 18.60
CA VAL A 289 -9.59 13.19 18.95
C VAL A 289 -9.82 13.05 20.46
N ALA A 290 -10.86 12.27 20.83
CA ALA A 290 -11.14 11.96 22.23
C ALA A 290 -9.92 11.27 22.92
N PRO A 291 -9.58 11.56 24.17
CA PRO A 291 -10.39 12.31 25.16
C PRO A 291 -10.20 13.83 25.14
N LEU A 292 -9.35 14.38 24.26
CA LEU A 292 -9.12 15.84 24.21
C LEU A 292 -10.24 16.55 23.46
N GLY A 293 -10.71 16.00 22.36
CA GLY A 293 -11.76 16.55 21.51
C GLY A 293 -12.96 15.62 21.36
N PRO A 294 -13.93 16.00 20.52
CA PRO A 294 -15.20 15.27 20.38
C PRO A 294 -15.14 14.09 19.40
N ALA A 295 -14.11 13.98 18.55
CA ALA A 295 -14.02 12.92 17.55
C ALA A 295 -13.64 11.58 18.21
N TYR A 296 -14.57 10.63 18.19
CA TYR A 296 -14.39 9.34 18.85
C TYR A 296 -13.59 8.37 17.96
N GLN A 297 -12.60 7.72 18.58
CA GLN A 297 -11.88 6.55 18.05
C GLN A 297 -11.49 5.65 19.22
N ALA A 298 -11.66 4.34 19.06
CA ALA A 298 -11.28 3.34 20.03
C ALA A 298 -10.87 2.04 19.34
N GLY A 299 -10.06 1.21 20.02
CA GLY A 299 -9.66 -0.10 19.54
C GLY A 299 -9.05 -0.91 20.67
N THR A 300 -9.62 -2.07 20.99
CA THR A 300 -9.13 -2.95 22.07
C THR A 300 -7.68 -3.39 21.83
N MET A 301 -7.32 -3.67 20.59
CA MET A 301 -5.98 -4.14 20.19
C MET A 301 -5.03 -3.01 19.80
N ALA A 302 -5.51 -1.77 19.75
CA ALA A 302 -4.72 -0.62 19.34
C ALA A 302 -3.55 -0.39 20.29
N GLY A 303 -2.34 -0.24 19.76
CA GLY A 303 -1.13 -0.06 20.57
C GLY A 303 -0.69 -1.32 21.32
N ASN A 304 -1.12 -2.52 20.90
CA ASN A 304 -0.71 -3.75 21.56
C ASN A 304 0.82 -3.92 21.56
N PRO A 305 1.39 -4.42 22.64
CA PRO A 305 2.84 -4.44 22.85
C PRO A 305 3.57 -5.32 21.81
N LEU A 306 2.90 -6.32 21.27
CA LEU A 306 3.51 -7.21 20.29
C LEU A 306 3.79 -6.49 18.96
N SER A 307 2.79 -5.76 18.42
CA SER A 307 2.98 -4.96 17.22
C SER A 307 3.93 -3.77 17.45
N MET A 308 3.91 -3.16 18.64
CA MET A 308 4.84 -2.08 18.98
C MET A 308 6.29 -2.59 19.01
N LYS A 309 6.55 -3.73 19.65
CA LYS A 309 7.89 -4.34 19.73
C LYS A 309 8.40 -4.75 18.35
N ALA A 310 7.55 -5.38 17.54
CA ALA A 310 7.90 -5.78 16.17
C ALA A 310 8.21 -4.55 15.28
N GLY A 311 7.40 -3.48 15.39
CA GLY A 311 7.63 -2.24 14.66
C GLY A 311 8.94 -1.54 15.06
N ILE A 312 9.27 -1.50 16.35
CA ILE A 312 10.55 -0.96 16.84
C ILE A 312 11.71 -1.76 16.24
N ALA A 313 11.66 -3.10 16.32
CA ALA A 313 12.71 -3.96 15.78
C ALA A 313 12.85 -3.80 14.25
N LEU A 314 11.75 -3.65 13.53
CA LEU A 314 11.79 -3.35 12.10
C LEU A 314 12.52 -2.03 11.82
N LEU A 315 12.15 -0.94 12.52
CA LEU A 315 12.78 0.37 12.31
C LEU A 315 14.28 0.33 12.62
N GLU A 316 14.71 -0.47 13.61
CA GLU A 316 16.13 -0.69 13.92
C GLU A 316 16.91 -1.36 12.77
N VAL A 317 16.26 -2.21 11.99
CA VAL A 317 16.85 -2.78 10.77
C VAL A 317 16.90 -1.74 9.66
N LEU A 318 15.82 -0.99 9.46
CA LEU A 318 15.70 -0.03 8.35
C LEU A 318 16.57 1.23 8.53
N GLU A 319 16.89 1.62 9.77
CA GLU A 319 17.77 2.77 10.04
C GLU A 319 19.25 2.50 9.75
N GLN A 320 19.62 1.24 9.43
CA GLN A 320 21.01 0.89 9.12
C GLN A 320 21.45 1.52 7.80
N PRO A 321 22.69 2.04 7.73
CA PRO A 321 23.25 2.59 6.50
C PRO A 321 23.24 1.56 5.34
N GLY A 322 22.94 2.01 4.13
CA GLY A 322 23.02 1.19 2.92
C GLY A 322 21.77 0.38 2.61
N VAL A 323 20.77 0.34 3.49
CA VAL A 323 19.53 -0.43 3.28
C VAL A 323 18.79 0.04 2.03
N TYR A 324 18.48 1.32 1.95
CA TYR A 324 17.71 1.87 0.82
C TYR A 324 18.53 2.00 -0.45
N GLU A 325 19.84 2.24 -0.34
CA GLU A 325 20.77 2.22 -1.47
C GLU A 325 20.79 0.86 -2.15
N LYS A 326 20.86 -0.23 -1.35
CA LYS A 326 20.78 -1.61 -1.86
C LYS A 326 19.46 -1.86 -2.57
N LEU A 327 18.33 -1.50 -1.96
CA LEU A 327 17.00 -1.67 -2.57
C LEU A 327 16.90 -0.94 -3.91
N ASN A 328 17.41 0.29 -3.99
CA ASN A 328 17.41 1.09 -5.21
C ASN A 328 18.31 0.49 -6.29
N GLN A 329 19.50 0.00 -5.93
CA GLN A 329 20.41 -0.63 -6.87
C GLN A 329 19.82 -1.92 -7.47
N LEU A 330 19.23 -2.77 -6.62
CA LEU A 330 18.56 -4.00 -7.06
C LEU A 330 17.33 -3.69 -7.93
N GLY A 331 16.54 -2.65 -7.57
CA GLY A 331 15.40 -2.19 -8.35
C GLY A 331 15.80 -1.76 -9.76
N LYS A 332 16.84 -0.93 -9.88
CA LYS A 332 17.40 -0.50 -11.18
C LYS A 332 17.92 -1.66 -12.01
N LYS A 333 18.62 -2.64 -11.39
CA LYS A 333 19.11 -3.84 -12.09
C LYS A 333 17.94 -4.67 -12.63
N LEU A 334 16.89 -4.84 -11.83
CA LEU A 334 15.69 -5.57 -12.23
C LEU A 334 14.96 -4.85 -13.38
N GLU A 335 14.71 -3.54 -13.25
CA GLU A 335 14.11 -2.73 -14.30
C GLU A 335 14.87 -2.85 -15.63
N ALA A 336 16.19 -2.66 -15.61
CA ALA A 336 17.03 -2.76 -16.81
C ALA A 336 16.96 -4.14 -17.47
N GLY A 337 16.95 -5.21 -16.67
CA GLY A 337 16.84 -6.57 -17.18
C GLY A 337 15.47 -6.88 -17.79
N LEU A 338 14.39 -6.42 -17.14
CA LEU A 338 13.04 -6.56 -17.67
C LEU A 338 12.86 -5.76 -18.95
N GLN A 339 13.37 -4.51 -19.00
CA GLN A 339 13.30 -3.66 -20.19
C GLN A 339 14.04 -4.30 -21.36
N ALA A 340 15.26 -4.85 -21.13
CA ALA A 340 16.00 -5.55 -22.16
C ALA A 340 15.25 -6.76 -22.75
N ALA A 341 14.50 -7.49 -21.91
CA ALA A 341 13.69 -8.61 -22.38
C ALA A 341 12.44 -8.12 -23.13
N ILE A 342 11.78 -7.05 -22.68
CA ILE A 342 10.67 -6.40 -23.38
C ILE A 342 11.13 -5.97 -24.78
N ASP A 343 12.26 -5.30 -24.90
CA ASP A 343 12.81 -4.81 -26.16
C ASP A 343 13.19 -5.97 -27.11
N LYS A 344 13.83 -7.02 -26.56
CA LYS A 344 14.26 -8.22 -27.29
C LYS A 344 13.10 -8.92 -28.00
N TYR A 345 11.98 -9.05 -27.33
CA TYR A 345 10.80 -9.74 -27.86
C TYR A 345 9.73 -8.79 -28.42
N GLN A 346 10.02 -7.48 -28.44
CA GLN A 346 9.11 -6.43 -28.96
C GLN A 346 7.73 -6.48 -28.29
N ILE A 347 7.72 -6.76 -26.98
CA ILE A 347 6.50 -6.80 -26.19
C ILE A 347 5.99 -5.37 -25.97
N LYS A 348 4.68 -5.16 -26.14
CA LYS A 348 4.02 -3.90 -25.76
C LYS A 348 3.87 -3.84 -24.26
N ALA A 349 4.92 -3.42 -23.58
CA ALA A 349 4.92 -3.27 -22.11
C ALA A 349 5.76 -2.06 -21.70
N THR A 350 5.37 -1.44 -20.58
CA THR A 350 6.10 -0.35 -19.95
C THR A 350 6.33 -0.64 -18.47
N ILE A 351 7.37 -0.06 -17.90
CA ILE A 351 7.72 -0.24 -16.50
C ILE A 351 7.64 1.10 -15.80
N ASN A 352 6.91 1.16 -14.70
CA ASN A 352 7.05 2.21 -13.71
C ASN A 352 7.91 1.70 -12.56
N HIS A 353 8.92 2.46 -12.16
CA HIS A 353 9.87 2.08 -11.12
C HIS A 353 10.10 3.22 -10.14
N VAL A 354 10.00 2.93 -8.85
CA VAL A 354 10.28 3.85 -7.75
C VAL A 354 11.15 3.11 -6.72
N TYR A 355 12.46 3.37 -6.70
CA TYR A 355 13.43 2.75 -5.78
C TYR A 355 13.36 1.20 -5.79
N GLY A 356 12.95 0.60 -4.67
CA GLY A 356 12.83 -0.85 -4.50
C GLY A 356 11.45 -1.42 -4.86
N ALA A 357 10.66 -0.72 -5.68
CA ALA A 357 9.36 -1.19 -6.15
C ALA A 357 9.15 -0.85 -7.62
N LEU A 358 8.48 -1.73 -8.36
CA LEU A 358 8.17 -1.50 -9.77
C LEU A 358 6.85 -2.18 -10.17
N THR A 359 6.28 -1.74 -11.30
CA THR A 359 5.11 -2.37 -11.91
C THR A 359 5.34 -2.52 -13.41
N VAL A 360 5.01 -3.68 -13.96
CA VAL A 360 5.03 -3.96 -15.39
C VAL A 360 3.61 -3.89 -15.92
N TYR A 361 3.34 -2.97 -16.84
CA TYR A 361 2.06 -2.86 -17.53
C TYR A 361 2.19 -3.30 -18.98
N PHE A 362 1.24 -4.09 -19.45
CA PHE A 362 1.16 -4.49 -20.86
C PHE A 362 0.45 -3.41 -21.67
N THR A 363 1.17 -2.33 -21.94
CA THR A 363 0.80 -1.18 -22.77
C THR A 363 2.07 -0.50 -23.28
N ASP A 364 2.00 0.20 -24.40
CA ASP A 364 3.09 1.00 -24.96
C ASP A 364 3.12 2.45 -24.43
N GLU A 365 2.11 2.84 -23.66
CA GLU A 365 2.05 4.16 -23.03
C GLU A 365 2.60 4.15 -21.59
N LYS A 366 3.35 5.19 -21.21
CA LYS A 366 3.75 5.38 -19.83
C LYS A 366 2.51 5.64 -18.97
N VAL A 367 2.35 4.86 -17.90
CA VAL A 367 1.22 4.99 -16.98
C VAL A 367 1.49 6.12 -15.98
N THR A 368 0.63 7.12 -15.99
CA THR A 368 0.67 8.31 -15.12
C THR A 368 -0.65 8.54 -14.37
N HIS A 369 -1.73 7.86 -14.76
CA HIS A 369 -3.05 7.92 -14.14
C HIS A 369 -3.80 6.59 -14.32
N TYR A 370 -4.89 6.43 -13.60
CA TYR A 370 -5.59 5.16 -13.44
C TYR A 370 -6.14 4.60 -14.78
N GLU A 371 -6.71 5.45 -15.61
CA GLU A 371 -7.33 5.03 -16.87
C GLU A 371 -6.31 4.34 -17.81
N GLN A 372 -5.04 4.78 -17.80
CA GLN A 372 -3.98 4.12 -18.57
C GLN A 372 -3.60 2.75 -17.98
N ALA A 373 -3.57 2.63 -16.63
CA ALA A 373 -3.37 1.34 -15.97
C ALA A 373 -4.53 0.38 -16.26
N ASP A 374 -5.76 0.89 -16.22
CA ASP A 374 -6.97 0.10 -16.49
C ASP A 374 -7.04 -0.37 -17.96
N ALA A 375 -6.61 0.43 -18.90
CA ALA A 375 -6.53 0.10 -20.32
C ALA A 375 -5.43 -0.91 -20.68
N SER A 376 -4.48 -1.21 -19.76
CA SER A 376 -3.43 -2.20 -20.01
C SER A 376 -4.00 -3.61 -20.19
N ASP A 377 -3.31 -4.46 -20.99
CA ASP A 377 -3.78 -5.79 -21.35
C ASP A 377 -3.73 -6.77 -20.19
N GLY A 378 -4.90 -7.02 -19.57
CA GLY A 378 -5.05 -7.95 -18.45
C GLY A 378 -4.91 -9.44 -18.83
N GLU A 379 -5.20 -9.83 -20.08
CA GLU A 379 -5.04 -11.22 -20.52
C GLU A 379 -3.58 -11.56 -20.73
N GLN A 380 -2.81 -10.63 -21.29
CA GLN A 380 -1.37 -10.77 -21.46
C GLN A 380 -0.67 -10.79 -20.08
N PHE A 381 -1.09 -9.93 -19.15
CA PHE A 381 -0.63 -9.99 -17.76
C PHE A 381 -0.94 -11.35 -17.10
N ALA A 382 -2.15 -11.86 -17.26
CA ALA A 382 -2.54 -13.15 -16.67
C ALA A 382 -1.67 -14.32 -17.20
N LYS A 383 -1.33 -14.31 -18.50
CA LYS A 383 -0.42 -15.29 -19.10
C LYS A 383 1.00 -15.13 -18.53
N PHE A 384 1.50 -13.91 -18.47
CA PHE A 384 2.81 -13.59 -17.89
C PHE A 384 2.89 -14.03 -16.43
N PHE A 385 1.91 -13.69 -15.60
CA PHE A 385 1.83 -14.10 -14.19
C PHE A 385 1.98 -15.62 -14.03
N LYS A 386 1.24 -16.41 -14.81
CA LYS A 386 1.30 -17.88 -14.74
C LYS A 386 2.68 -18.41 -15.15
N LEU A 387 3.28 -17.86 -16.19
CA LEU A 387 4.62 -18.23 -16.64
C LEU A 387 5.66 -17.92 -15.57
N MET A 388 5.62 -16.73 -14.96
CA MET A 388 6.52 -16.35 -13.86
C MET A 388 6.36 -17.26 -12.64
N LEU A 389 5.12 -17.56 -12.25
CA LEU A 389 4.84 -18.48 -11.14
C LEU A 389 5.46 -19.86 -11.38
N HIS A 390 5.32 -20.41 -12.59
CA HIS A 390 5.92 -21.69 -12.98
C HIS A 390 7.46 -21.67 -13.01
N GLN A 391 8.07 -20.49 -13.15
CA GLN A 391 9.52 -20.30 -13.03
C GLN A 391 10.00 -20.03 -11.60
N GLY A 392 9.10 -20.09 -10.60
CA GLY A 392 9.44 -19.84 -9.20
C GLY A 392 9.51 -18.37 -8.81
N ILE A 393 8.77 -17.51 -9.49
CA ILE A 393 8.66 -16.09 -9.17
C ILE A 393 7.23 -15.81 -8.71
N ASN A 394 7.06 -15.40 -7.45
CA ASN A 394 5.76 -15.08 -6.88
C ASN A 394 5.45 -13.59 -7.05
N LEU A 395 4.45 -13.30 -7.87
CA LEU A 395 3.92 -11.96 -8.12
C LEU A 395 2.51 -11.81 -7.53
N ALA A 396 2.00 -10.59 -7.45
CA ALA A 396 0.59 -10.37 -7.14
C ALA A 396 -0.29 -10.80 -8.33
N PRO A 397 -1.44 -11.46 -8.09
CA PRO A 397 -2.34 -11.89 -9.14
C PRO A 397 -3.23 -10.73 -9.66
N SER A 398 -2.63 -9.59 -9.95
CA SER A 398 -3.33 -8.39 -10.43
C SER A 398 -2.38 -7.48 -11.23
N LYS A 399 -2.82 -7.00 -12.39
CA LYS A 399 -2.08 -6.08 -13.27
C LYS A 399 -1.82 -4.70 -12.65
N TYR A 400 -2.50 -4.37 -11.57
CA TYR A 400 -2.37 -3.09 -10.86
C TYR A 400 -1.32 -3.11 -9.76
N GLU A 401 -0.86 -4.29 -9.36
CA GLU A 401 -0.01 -4.44 -8.19
C GLU A 401 1.46 -4.21 -8.50
N ALA A 402 2.15 -3.67 -7.52
CA ALA A 402 3.59 -3.50 -7.57
C ALA A 402 4.34 -4.76 -7.15
N TRP A 403 5.54 -4.92 -7.70
CA TRP A 403 6.56 -5.84 -7.22
C TRP A 403 7.40 -5.13 -6.16
N PHE A 404 7.64 -5.79 -5.04
CA PHE A 404 8.37 -5.20 -3.93
C PHE A 404 9.67 -5.95 -3.67
N LEU A 405 10.78 -5.23 -3.60
CA LEU A 405 12.07 -5.73 -3.15
C LEU A 405 12.18 -5.65 -1.63
N THR A 406 13.00 -6.53 -1.07
CA THR A 406 13.35 -6.55 0.36
C THR A 406 14.86 -6.48 0.56
N THR A 407 15.29 -6.22 1.79
CA THR A 407 16.71 -6.25 2.19
C THR A 407 17.36 -7.61 1.96
N GLU A 408 16.57 -8.67 1.84
CA GLU A 408 17.04 -10.04 1.68
C GLU A 408 17.22 -10.47 0.21
N HIS A 409 16.66 -9.73 -0.74
CA HIS A 409 16.94 -10.00 -2.15
C HIS A 409 18.43 -9.80 -2.46
N THR A 410 18.98 -10.70 -3.25
CA THR A 410 20.37 -10.68 -3.72
C THR A 410 20.43 -10.39 -5.22
N GLU A 411 21.63 -10.04 -5.72
CA GLU A 411 21.85 -9.91 -7.17
C GLU A 411 21.53 -11.19 -7.92
N ALA A 412 21.84 -12.36 -7.33
CA ALA A 412 21.54 -13.67 -7.91
C ALA A 412 20.03 -13.91 -8.04
N ASP A 413 19.22 -13.42 -7.09
CA ASP A 413 17.76 -13.50 -7.16
C ASP A 413 17.21 -12.60 -8.28
N ILE A 414 17.78 -11.41 -8.44
CA ILE A 414 17.45 -10.52 -9.56
C ILE A 414 17.79 -11.16 -10.90
N GLU A 415 18.97 -11.79 -11.04
CA GLU A 415 19.39 -12.48 -12.27
C GLU A 415 18.47 -13.66 -12.61
N LYS A 416 18.09 -14.47 -11.61
CA LYS A 416 17.09 -15.54 -11.79
C LYS A 416 15.75 -15.00 -12.25
N THR A 417 15.30 -13.87 -11.67
CA THR A 417 14.03 -13.24 -12.01
C THR A 417 14.05 -12.69 -13.44
N ILE A 418 15.16 -12.05 -13.85
CA ILE A 418 15.34 -11.57 -15.22
C ILE A 418 15.31 -12.74 -16.21
N ALA A 419 15.97 -13.86 -15.90
CA ALA A 419 15.96 -15.06 -16.74
C ALA A 419 14.55 -15.67 -16.85
N ALA A 420 13.80 -15.69 -15.76
CA ALA A 420 12.40 -16.14 -15.73
C ALA A 420 11.51 -15.23 -16.59
N ALA A 421 11.70 -13.92 -16.50
CA ALA A 421 10.98 -12.94 -17.30
C ALA A 421 11.34 -13.01 -18.79
N ASP A 422 12.63 -13.18 -19.13
CA ASP A 422 13.07 -13.40 -20.52
C ASP A 422 12.36 -14.62 -21.14
N TYR A 423 12.31 -15.75 -20.38
CA TYR A 423 11.53 -16.90 -20.81
C TYR A 423 10.03 -16.57 -20.95
N ALA A 424 9.43 -15.91 -19.95
CA ALA A 424 8.01 -15.60 -19.98
C ALA A 424 7.65 -14.71 -21.18
N PHE A 425 8.41 -13.63 -21.43
CA PHE A 425 8.21 -12.75 -22.58
C PHE A 425 8.38 -13.47 -23.91
N SER A 426 9.29 -14.46 -24.03
CA SER A 426 9.44 -15.26 -25.24
C SER A 426 8.23 -16.13 -25.59
N GLN A 427 7.31 -16.32 -24.65
CA GLN A 427 6.09 -17.14 -24.79
C GLN A 427 4.80 -16.29 -24.97
N LEU A 428 4.90 -14.96 -24.88
CA LEU A 428 3.78 -14.05 -25.09
C LEU A 428 3.55 -13.74 -26.56
#